data_2053774e5bf2803b3a2ef34d96510e60
#
_entry.id   2053774e5bf2803b3a2ef34d96510e60
#
_cell.length_a   1.000
_cell.length_b   1.000
_cell.length_c   1.000
_cell.angle_alpha   90.00
_cell.angle_beta   90.00
_cell.angle_gamma   90.00
#
_symmetry.space_group_name_H-M   'P 1'
#
loop_
_entity.id
_entity.type
_entity.pdbx_description
1 polymer ?
#
loop_
_entity_poly.entity_id
_entity_poly.type
_entity_poly.pdbx_seq_one_letter_code
_entity_poly.pdbx_strand_id
1 'polypeptide(L)'
;ETGDNVWIMTDEDGDLKADKKEALFTKIGGAQHDHGIHAFSFGPDGKLYFNFGNASRQLADAEGKIITDKAGNEVKASRQPYQQGMAFRCDLDGSNVETLGWNFRNNWELCVDSFGTVWQSDNDDDGNKAVRINFVMEFGNYGFRDEFTGKGWRDKRTNIEKEIPLRHWHLNDPGVIPN
;
A
#
# COMPACT_ATOMS: atom_id res chain seq x y z
N GLU A 1 -9.32 10.80 14.27
CA GLU A 1 -8.51 9.71 14.79
C GLU A 1 -7.81 9.00 13.67
N THR A 2 -6.57 8.81 13.88
CA THR A 2 -5.62 8.19 13.00
C THR A 2 -6.10 6.83 12.52
N GLY A 3 -6.28 6.71 11.25
CA GLY A 3 -6.65 5.65 10.38
C GLY A 3 -6.51 4.19 10.79
N ASP A 4 -7.12 3.80 11.89
CA ASP A 4 -7.15 2.39 12.30
C ASP A 4 -8.28 1.63 11.60
N ASN A 5 -9.27 2.36 11.08
CA ASN A 5 -10.42 1.77 10.40
C ASN A 5 -10.80 2.53 9.14
N VAL A 6 -11.34 1.80 8.17
CA VAL A 6 -12.06 2.33 7.01
C VAL A 6 -13.55 2.12 7.24
N TRP A 7 -14.35 3.15 6.96
CA TRP A 7 -15.77 3.16 7.18
C TRP A 7 -16.55 3.36 5.89
N ILE A 8 -17.60 2.61 5.72
CA ILE A 8 -18.68 2.92 4.77
C ILE A 8 -19.70 3.80 5.50
N MET A 9 -20.02 4.92 4.90
CA MET A 9 -21.05 5.82 5.40
C MET A 9 -22.15 5.90 4.34
N THR A 10 -23.39 5.60 4.74
CA THR A 10 -24.55 5.54 3.84
C THR A 10 -25.55 6.60 4.24
N ASP A 11 -26.00 7.37 3.27
CA ASP A 11 -27.14 8.27 3.36
C ASP A 11 -28.33 7.52 2.76
N GLU A 12 -29.31 7.14 3.58
CA GLU A 12 -30.46 6.31 3.16
C GLU A 12 -31.67 7.15 2.73
N ASP A 13 -31.74 8.39 3.18
CA ASP A 13 -32.89 9.28 2.89
C ASP A 13 -32.57 10.42 1.93
N GLY A 14 -31.31 10.62 1.56
CA GLY A 14 -30.89 11.62 0.58
C GLY A 14 -30.73 13.04 1.15
N ASP A 15 -30.63 13.20 2.47
CA ASP A 15 -30.47 14.50 3.13
C ASP A 15 -29.01 14.99 3.17
N LEU A 16 -28.09 14.24 2.58
CA LEU A 16 -26.64 14.48 2.53
C LEU A 16 -25.93 14.31 3.89
N LYS A 17 -26.54 13.56 4.79
CA LYS A 17 -25.91 13.10 6.03
C LYS A 17 -25.90 11.59 6.09
N ALA A 18 -24.93 11.04 6.76
CA ALA A 18 -24.86 9.59 6.89
C ALA A 18 -25.80 9.10 8.01
N ASP A 19 -26.76 8.26 7.65
CA ASP A 19 -27.63 7.55 8.58
C ASP A 19 -26.98 6.31 9.16
N LYS A 20 -26.07 5.73 8.41
CA LYS A 20 -25.41 4.48 8.74
C LYS A 20 -23.91 4.57 8.60
N LYS A 21 -23.20 3.95 9.53
CA LYS A 21 -21.74 3.86 9.54
C LYS A 21 -21.33 2.44 9.88
N GLU A 22 -20.65 1.79 8.95
CA GLU A 22 -20.19 0.39 9.09
C GLU A 22 -18.70 0.30 8.84
N ALA A 23 -18.00 -0.52 9.62
CA ALA A 23 -16.58 -0.76 9.37
C ALA A 23 -16.41 -1.64 8.12
N LEU A 24 -15.61 -1.18 7.17
CA LEU A 24 -15.17 -1.99 6.04
C LEU A 24 -13.89 -2.74 6.38
N PHE A 25 -12.89 -2.01 6.91
CA PHE A 25 -11.64 -2.58 7.38
C PHE A 25 -11.27 -2.01 8.74
N THR A 26 -10.60 -2.81 9.55
CA THR A 26 -10.21 -2.49 10.91
C THR A 26 -8.75 -2.86 11.19
N LYS A 27 -8.24 -2.44 12.33
CA LYS A 27 -6.92 -2.80 12.86
C LYS A 27 -5.77 -2.54 11.91
N ILE A 28 -5.89 -1.53 11.06
CA ILE A 28 -4.86 -1.17 10.10
C ILE A 28 -3.55 -0.85 10.83
N GLY A 29 -3.65 -0.20 11.98
CA GLY A 29 -2.51 0.12 12.84
C GLY A 29 -1.64 1.25 12.29
N GLY A 30 -0.60 1.55 13.03
CA GLY A 30 0.34 2.61 12.67
C GLY A 30 0.16 3.87 13.49
N ALA A 31 1.25 4.35 14.09
CA ALA A 31 1.23 5.56 14.91
C ALA A 31 1.32 6.86 14.09
N GLN A 32 1.78 6.75 12.86
CA GLN A 32 2.03 7.87 11.97
C GLN A 32 0.89 7.97 10.95
N HIS A 33 0.00 8.93 11.14
CA HIS A 33 -1.23 9.08 10.36
C HIS A 33 -0.99 9.39 8.88
N ASP A 34 0.08 10.10 8.54
CA ASP A 34 0.48 10.41 7.18
C ASP A 34 1.19 9.25 6.43
N HIS A 35 1.40 8.14 7.08
CA HIS A 35 1.87 6.88 6.52
C HIS A 35 0.84 5.74 6.70
N GLY A 36 -0.42 6.11 6.91
CA GLY A 36 -1.53 5.20 7.09
C GLY A 36 -2.18 4.77 5.77
N ILE A 37 -3.50 4.66 5.80
CA ILE A 37 -4.30 4.33 4.63
C ILE A 37 -4.55 5.59 3.80
N HIS A 38 -4.43 5.43 2.48
CA HIS A 38 -4.59 6.51 1.51
C HIS A 38 -5.43 6.07 0.31
N ALA A 39 -5.71 7.02 -0.55
CA ALA A 39 -6.26 6.90 -1.90
C ALA A 39 -7.29 5.79 -2.09
N PHE A 40 -8.52 6.19 -2.23
CA PHE A 40 -9.60 5.30 -2.66
C PHE A 40 -10.03 5.67 -4.07
N SER A 41 -10.06 4.69 -4.97
CA SER A 41 -10.47 4.84 -6.35
C SER A 41 -11.35 3.68 -6.78
N PHE A 42 -12.32 3.95 -7.65
CA PHE A 42 -13.13 2.91 -8.28
C PHE A 42 -12.55 2.57 -9.64
N GLY A 43 -12.29 1.30 -9.87
CA GLY A 43 -11.78 0.81 -11.13
C GLY A 43 -12.89 0.57 -12.16
N PRO A 44 -12.52 0.41 -13.46
CA PRO A 44 -13.46 0.10 -14.52
C PRO A 44 -14.11 -1.29 -14.39
N ASP A 45 -13.54 -2.14 -13.56
CA ASP A 45 -14.04 -3.46 -13.17
C ASP A 45 -15.08 -3.42 -12.02
N GLY A 46 -15.41 -2.22 -11.55
CA GLY A 46 -16.37 -2.01 -10.45
C GLY A 46 -15.79 -2.31 -9.06
N LYS A 47 -14.49 -2.51 -8.95
CA LYS A 47 -13.82 -2.77 -7.66
C LYS A 47 -13.33 -1.49 -6.99
N LEU A 48 -13.13 -1.59 -5.69
CA LEU A 48 -12.47 -0.57 -4.88
C LEU A 48 -10.96 -0.82 -4.86
N TYR A 49 -10.19 0.19 -5.21
CA TYR A 49 -8.74 0.22 -5.15
C TYR A 49 -8.28 1.19 -4.08
N PHE A 50 -7.30 0.80 -3.31
CA PHE A 50 -6.75 1.64 -2.24
C PHE A 50 -5.33 1.21 -1.87
N ASN A 51 -4.68 2.00 -1.03
CA ASN A 51 -3.35 1.68 -0.56
C ASN A 51 -3.15 2.10 0.90
N PHE A 52 -2.07 1.64 1.49
CA PHE A 52 -1.56 2.16 2.74
C PHE A 52 -0.03 2.26 2.75
N GLY A 53 0.49 3.21 3.53
CA GLY A 53 1.92 3.42 3.73
C GLY A 53 2.53 2.49 4.77
N ASN A 54 3.83 2.58 4.96
CA ASN A 54 4.62 1.65 5.78
C ASN A 54 4.40 1.77 7.30
N ALA A 55 3.63 2.73 7.78
CA ALA A 55 3.21 2.76 9.19
C ALA A 55 2.07 1.78 9.46
N SER A 56 1.26 1.46 8.44
CA SER A 56 0.21 0.44 8.57
C SER A 56 0.80 -0.95 8.78
N ARG A 57 0.04 -1.80 9.45
CA ARG A 57 0.53 -3.12 9.88
C ARG A 57 -0.18 -4.28 9.23
N GLN A 58 -1.48 -4.12 8.99
CA GLN A 58 -2.34 -5.19 8.54
C GLN A 58 -3.66 -4.67 8.00
N LEU A 59 -4.44 -5.57 7.43
CA LEU A 59 -5.82 -5.33 7.07
C LEU A 59 -6.68 -6.40 7.74
N ALA A 60 -7.68 -5.99 8.52
CA ALA A 60 -8.62 -6.89 9.15
C ALA A 60 -10.06 -6.55 8.73
N ASP A 61 -10.94 -7.53 8.74
CA ASP A 61 -12.37 -7.35 8.49
C ASP A 61 -13.08 -6.56 9.61
N ALA A 62 -14.39 -6.39 9.49
CA ALA A 62 -15.20 -5.67 10.45
C ALA A 62 -15.15 -6.29 11.86
N GLU A 63 -14.99 -7.60 11.95
CA GLU A 63 -14.89 -8.36 13.20
C GLU A 63 -13.46 -8.33 13.78
N GLY A 64 -12.52 -7.76 13.05
CA GLY A 64 -11.14 -7.63 13.47
C GLY A 64 -10.29 -8.88 13.24
N LYS A 65 -10.71 -9.79 12.37
CA LYS A 65 -9.92 -10.92 11.91
C LYS A 65 -9.03 -10.48 10.73
N ILE A 66 -7.75 -10.82 10.77
CA ILE A 66 -6.84 -10.51 9.67
C ILE A 66 -7.34 -11.17 8.38
N ILE A 67 -7.43 -10.38 7.33
CA ILE A 67 -7.88 -10.83 6.02
C ILE A 67 -6.81 -11.74 5.40
N THR A 68 -7.26 -12.86 4.86
CA THR A 68 -6.50 -13.68 3.91
C THR A 68 -6.92 -13.26 2.51
N ASP A 69 -5.97 -12.82 1.71
CA ASP A 69 -6.26 -12.36 0.35
C ASP A 69 -6.47 -13.53 -0.63
N LYS A 70 -6.80 -13.20 -1.87
CA LYS A 70 -7.04 -14.22 -2.92
C LYS A 70 -5.82 -15.07 -3.26
N ALA A 71 -4.61 -14.62 -2.94
CA ALA A 71 -3.39 -15.41 -3.08
C ALA A 71 -3.17 -16.40 -1.91
N GLY A 72 -4.01 -16.34 -0.88
CA GLY A 72 -3.93 -17.21 0.29
C GLY A 72 -2.99 -16.71 1.39
N ASN A 73 -2.58 -15.45 1.34
CA ASN A 73 -1.67 -14.86 2.32
C ASN A 73 -2.43 -13.94 3.29
N GLU A 74 -2.05 -13.95 4.55
CA GLU A 74 -2.53 -12.94 5.49
C GLU A 74 -1.99 -11.55 5.11
N VAL A 75 -2.89 -10.57 5.03
CA VAL A 75 -2.54 -9.18 4.72
C VAL A 75 -1.97 -8.53 5.96
N LYS A 76 -0.69 -8.77 6.20
CA LYS A 76 0.07 -8.17 7.31
C LYS A 76 1.54 -7.95 6.96
N ALA A 77 2.15 -6.94 7.56
CA ALA A 77 3.56 -6.61 7.38
C ALA A 77 4.48 -7.58 8.15
N SER A 78 4.45 -8.84 7.78
CA SER A 78 5.17 -9.94 8.43
C SER A 78 6.46 -10.35 7.70
N ARG A 79 6.69 -9.83 6.50
CA ARG A 79 7.70 -10.29 5.54
C ARG A 79 7.45 -11.72 5.03
N GLN A 80 6.19 -12.19 5.06
CA GLN A 80 5.80 -13.53 4.61
C GLN A 80 4.42 -13.47 3.91
N PRO A 81 4.35 -13.04 2.65
CA PRO A 81 5.37 -12.35 1.85
C PRO A 81 5.37 -10.84 2.07
N TYR A 82 4.29 -10.26 2.59
CA TYR A 82 4.01 -8.83 2.57
C TYR A 82 4.78 -8.06 3.63
N GLN A 83 5.23 -6.87 3.25
CA GLN A 83 5.89 -5.93 4.15
C GLN A 83 5.71 -4.48 3.68
N GLN A 84 5.81 -3.53 4.61
CA GLN A 84 5.81 -2.10 4.35
C GLN A 84 4.50 -1.62 3.72
N GLY A 85 4.53 -0.56 2.92
CA GLY A 85 3.37 -0.07 2.20
C GLY A 85 2.84 -1.08 1.18
N MET A 86 1.53 -1.10 0.97
CA MET A 86 0.86 -2.06 0.10
C MET A 86 -0.24 -1.38 -0.71
N ALA A 87 -0.56 -1.96 -1.86
CA ALA A 87 -1.67 -1.56 -2.72
C ALA A 87 -2.63 -2.72 -2.91
N PHE A 88 -3.92 -2.42 -2.93
CA PHE A 88 -5.01 -3.41 -2.90
C PHE A 88 -6.10 -3.13 -3.91
N ARG A 89 -6.84 -4.16 -4.25
CA ARG A 89 -8.21 -4.05 -4.76
C ARG A 89 -9.12 -5.04 -4.05
N CYS A 90 -10.41 -4.74 -3.98
CA CYS A 90 -11.42 -5.62 -3.39
C CYS A 90 -12.80 -5.35 -4.00
N ASP A 91 -13.77 -6.17 -3.69
CA ASP A 91 -15.17 -5.85 -3.95
C ASP A 91 -15.65 -4.72 -3.02
N LEU A 92 -16.75 -4.06 -3.38
CA LEU A 92 -17.21 -2.86 -2.66
C LEU A 92 -17.63 -3.14 -1.21
N ASP A 93 -17.92 -4.38 -0.90
CA ASP A 93 -18.22 -4.85 0.46
C ASP A 93 -16.99 -5.25 1.27
N GLY A 94 -15.79 -5.06 0.72
CA GLY A 94 -14.53 -5.43 1.33
C GLY A 94 -14.14 -6.91 1.18
N SER A 95 -14.95 -7.70 0.47
CA SER A 95 -14.62 -9.10 0.18
C SER A 95 -13.62 -9.21 -0.98
N ASN A 96 -13.12 -10.42 -1.20
CA ASN A 96 -12.21 -10.75 -2.31
C ASN A 96 -10.99 -9.84 -2.40
N VAL A 97 -10.37 -9.51 -1.28
CA VAL A 97 -9.18 -8.67 -1.24
C VAL A 97 -8.04 -9.33 -2.02
N GLU A 98 -7.40 -8.52 -2.84
CA GLU A 98 -6.17 -8.86 -3.57
C GLU A 98 -5.08 -7.85 -3.22
N THR A 99 -3.92 -8.33 -2.80
CA THR A 99 -2.74 -7.50 -2.61
C THR A 99 -2.02 -7.39 -3.95
N LEU A 100 -2.08 -6.23 -4.58
CA LEU A 100 -1.51 -6.00 -5.91
C LEU A 100 0.01 -5.83 -5.87
N GLY A 101 0.49 -5.07 -4.89
CA GLY A 101 1.90 -4.82 -4.71
C GLY A 101 2.23 -4.46 -3.27
N TRP A 102 3.49 -4.63 -2.91
CA TRP A 102 3.97 -4.35 -1.54
C TRP A 102 5.39 -3.83 -1.51
N ASN A 103 5.84 -3.52 -0.30
CA ASN A 103 7.19 -3.02 -0.04
C ASN A 103 7.42 -1.63 -0.61
N PHE A 104 6.37 -0.80 -0.58
CA PHE A 104 6.45 0.63 -0.78
C PHE A 104 6.84 1.33 0.53
N ARG A 105 7.29 2.56 0.45
CA ARG A 105 7.49 3.36 1.66
C ARG A 105 6.19 4.02 2.10
N ASN A 106 5.78 5.05 1.43
CA ASN A 106 4.57 5.80 1.73
C ASN A 106 3.89 6.21 0.43
N ASN A 107 3.23 5.25 -0.15
CA ASN A 107 2.46 5.36 -1.36
C ASN A 107 1.18 6.17 -1.08
N TRP A 108 1.11 7.36 -1.63
CA TRP A 108 0.02 8.31 -1.36
C TRP A 108 -1.14 8.15 -2.30
N GLU A 109 -0.96 8.53 -3.54
CA GLU A 109 -2.01 8.51 -4.54
C GLU A 109 -1.96 7.22 -5.36
N LEU A 110 -3.13 6.69 -5.61
CA LEU A 110 -3.35 5.57 -6.49
C LEU A 110 -4.46 5.93 -7.47
N CYS A 111 -4.27 5.64 -8.73
CA CYS A 111 -5.30 5.76 -9.74
C CYS A 111 -5.36 4.53 -10.63
N VAL A 112 -6.52 4.31 -11.22
CA VAL A 112 -6.77 3.20 -12.15
C VAL A 112 -7.25 3.80 -13.45
N ASP A 113 -6.58 3.48 -14.55
CA ASP A 113 -7.00 3.95 -15.86
C ASP A 113 -8.18 3.12 -16.44
N SER A 114 -8.70 3.54 -17.57
CA SER A 114 -9.84 2.87 -18.21
C SER A 114 -9.55 1.46 -18.71
N PHE A 115 -8.31 1.05 -18.72
CA PHE A 115 -7.89 -0.31 -19.07
C PHE A 115 -7.62 -1.19 -17.84
N GLY A 116 -7.78 -0.63 -16.64
CA GLY A 116 -7.50 -1.32 -15.38
C GLY A 116 -6.04 -1.26 -14.95
N THR A 117 -5.23 -0.43 -15.60
CA THR A 117 -3.82 -0.24 -15.21
C THR A 117 -3.75 0.60 -13.96
N VAL A 118 -3.02 0.11 -12.96
CA VAL A 118 -2.86 0.79 -11.69
C VAL A 118 -1.55 1.56 -11.66
N TRP A 119 -1.64 2.85 -11.35
CA TRP A 119 -0.52 3.75 -11.15
C TRP A 119 -0.54 4.29 -9.73
N GLN A 120 0.63 4.46 -9.15
CA GLN A 120 0.75 4.90 -7.77
C GLN A 120 2.00 5.73 -7.55
N SER A 121 1.85 6.81 -6.78
CA SER A 121 2.99 7.55 -6.25
C SER A 121 3.56 6.86 -5.02
N ASP A 122 4.87 7.02 -4.80
CA ASP A 122 5.54 6.61 -3.57
C ASP A 122 6.56 7.68 -3.21
N ASN A 123 6.46 8.25 -2.03
CA ASN A 123 7.29 9.38 -1.68
C ASN A 123 8.72 8.98 -1.27
N ASP A 124 9.58 9.98 -1.20
CA ASP A 124 10.97 9.83 -0.80
C ASP A 124 11.11 9.39 0.67
N ASP A 125 12.31 9.09 1.07
CA ASP A 125 12.67 9.07 2.48
C ASP A 125 13.32 10.41 2.91
N ASP A 126 13.44 10.61 4.21
CA ASP A 126 14.02 11.81 4.78
C ASP A 126 15.48 12.01 4.37
N GLY A 127 15.74 12.68 3.29
CA GLY A 127 17.06 12.96 2.76
C GLY A 127 17.33 12.42 1.38
N ASN A 128 16.45 11.61 0.85
CA ASN A 128 16.39 11.30 -0.57
C ASN A 128 15.38 12.26 -1.24
N LYS A 129 15.76 12.88 -2.34
CA LYS A 129 14.92 13.84 -3.06
C LYS A 129 14.12 13.22 -4.20
N ALA A 130 14.32 11.94 -4.46
CA ALA A 130 13.64 11.24 -5.54
C ALA A 130 12.35 10.58 -5.04
N VAL A 131 11.28 10.80 -5.74
CA VAL A 131 9.99 10.12 -5.59
C VAL A 131 9.74 9.20 -6.77
N ARG A 132 8.84 8.25 -6.62
CA ARG A 132 8.47 7.31 -7.68
C ARG A 132 7.05 7.54 -8.16
N ILE A 133 6.84 7.28 -9.46
CA ILE A 133 5.55 6.90 -10.00
C ILE A 133 5.69 5.46 -10.47
N ASN A 134 4.90 4.59 -9.88
CA ASN A 134 4.97 3.16 -10.14
C ASN A 134 3.79 2.70 -11.00
N PHE A 135 4.08 1.90 -12.01
CA PHE A 135 3.12 0.96 -12.55
C PHE A 135 3.01 -0.19 -11.54
N VAL A 136 1.82 -0.40 -10.99
CA VAL A 136 1.61 -1.46 -9.98
C VAL A 136 1.28 -2.76 -10.70
N MET A 137 2.26 -3.62 -10.81
CA MET A 137 2.09 -4.99 -11.30
C MET A 137 1.53 -5.88 -10.20
N GLU A 138 0.67 -6.80 -10.56
CA GLU A 138 0.21 -7.85 -9.65
C GLU A 138 1.39 -8.63 -9.08
N PHE A 139 1.39 -8.83 -7.77
CA PHE A 139 2.48 -9.43 -6.99
C PHE A 139 3.83 -8.73 -7.12
N GLY A 140 3.80 -7.40 -7.36
CA GLY A 140 5.02 -6.60 -7.43
C GLY A 140 5.61 -6.31 -6.06
N ASN A 141 6.92 -6.57 -5.92
CA ASN A 141 7.71 -6.10 -4.78
C ASN A 141 8.51 -4.86 -5.17
N TYR A 142 8.24 -3.74 -4.48
CA TYR A 142 8.78 -2.42 -4.86
C TYR A 142 10.01 -2.00 -4.07
N GLY A 143 10.54 -2.89 -3.24
CA GLY A 143 11.92 -2.87 -2.76
C GLY A 143 12.27 -1.76 -1.78
N PHE A 144 11.33 -1.15 -1.05
CA PHE A 144 11.69 -0.20 0.00
C PHE A 144 12.60 -0.83 1.05
N ARG A 145 12.35 -2.11 1.36
CA ARG A 145 13.24 -2.91 2.19
C ARG A 145 13.72 -4.14 1.46
N ASP A 146 14.96 -4.50 1.73
CA ASP A 146 15.52 -5.75 1.22
C ASP A 146 14.82 -6.95 1.85
N GLU A 147 14.40 -7.90 1.03
CA GLU A 147 13.62 -9.06 1.49
C GLU A 147 14.40 -9.98 2.43
N PHE A 148 15.68 -10.13 2.19
CA PHE A 148 16.51 -11.06 2.96
C PHE A 148 17.02 -10.43 4.25
N THR A 149 17.53 -9.22 4.16
CA THR A 149 18.18 -8.55 5.29
C THR A 149 17.26 -7.61 6.05
N GLY A 150 16.16 -7.15 5.45
CA GLY A 150 15.28 -6.11 5.99
C GLY A 150 15.88 -4.71 5.94
N LYS A 151 17.03 -4.53 5.33
CA LYS A 151 17.68 -3.23 5.21
C LYS A 151 16.90 -2.30 4.30
N GLY A 152 16.79 -1.06 4.74
CA GLY A 152 16.18 0.00 3.95
C GLY A 152 17.13 0.58 2.90
N TRP A 153 16.63 1.51 2.16
CA TRP A 153 17.36 2.15 1.06
C TRP A 153 18.55 3.02 1.50
N ARG A 154 18.61 3.45 2.74
CA ARG A 154 19.78 4.14 3.30
C ARG A 154 20.92 3.20 3.63
N ASP A 155 20.64 1.93 3.81
CA ASP A 155 21.63 0.95 4.21
C ASP A 155 22.41 0.44 3.00
N LYS A 156 23.67 0.14 3.21
CA LYS A 156 24.42 -0.63 2.23
C LYS A 156 23.83 -2.03 2.16
N ARG A 157 23.44 -2.47 0.98
CA ARG A 157 23.02 -3.85 0.77
C ARG A 157 24.21 -4.78 0.84
N THR A 158 23.98 -5.96 1.38
CA THR A 158 25.04 -6.89 1.76
C THR A 158 25.60 -7.69 0.60
N ASN A 159 25.06 -7.53 -0.58
CA ASN A 159 25.49 -8.42 -1.64
C ASN A 159 26.29 -7.69 -2.71
N ILE A 160 27.12 -8.40 -3.15
CA ILE A 160 27.41 -8.85 -4.47
C ILE A 160 28.36 -7.95 -5.19
N GLU A 161 28.12 -6.70 -5.34
CA GLU A 161 29.00 -5.85 -6.13
C GLU A 161 29.41 -4.63 -5.33
N LYS A 162 30.64 -4.25 -5.47
CA LYS A 162 31.25 -3.21 -4.61
C LYS A 162 30.74 -1.80 -4.88
N GLU A 163 29.99 -1.59 -5.95
CA GLU A 163 29.66 -0.25 -6.40
C GLU A 163 28.16 0.00 -6.46
N ILE A 164 27.54 0.04 -7.59
CA ILE A 164 26.16 0.49 -7.77
C ILE A 164 25.11 -0.39 -7.06
N PRO A 165 25.16 -1.69 -7.08
CA PRO A 165 24.10 -2.53 -6.53
C PRO A 165 24.04 -2.60 -5.01
N LEU A 166 24.96 -1.98 -4.30
CA LEU A 166 24.98 -1.96 -2.85
C LEU A 166 24.01 -0.94 -2.23
N ARG A 167 23.37 -0.15 -3.05
CA ARG A 167 22.42 0.87 -2.60
C ARG A 167 21.07 0.63 -3.24
N HIS A 168 20.05 1.02 -2.54
CA HIS A 168 18.73 1.10 -3.11
C HIS A 168 18.76 2.06 -4.31
N TRP A 169 17.99 1.77 -5.34
CA TRP A 169 17.93 2.55 -6.58
C TRP A 169 17.64 4.04 -6.36
N HIS A 170 16.90 4.42 -5.32
CA HIS A 170 16.67 5.81 -4.93
C HIS A 170 17.96 6.61 -4.70
N LEU A 171 19.01 5.94 -4.24
CA LEU A 171 20.27 6.58 -3.90
C LEU A 171 21.28 6.52 -5.04
N ASN A 172 21.01 5.75 -6.09
CA ASN A 172 21.97 5.55 -7.17
C ASN A 172 22.02 6.73 -8.12
N ASP A 173 20.87 7.28 -8.42
CA ASP A 173 20.80 8.37 -9.39
C ASP A 173 19.59 9.27 -9.09
N PRO A 174 19.79 10.35 -8.32
CA PRO A 174 18.71 11.27 -7.95
C PRO A 174 18.07 11.85 -9.22
N GLY A 175 16.77 11.66 -9.35
CA GLY A 175 15.99 12.13 -10.48
C GLY A 175 15.77 11.09 -11.58
N VAL A 176 16.37 9.93 -11.50
CA VAL A 176 15.99 8.78 -12.32
C VAL A 176 14.85 8.06 -11.63
N ILE A 177 13.77 7.89 -12.36
CA ILE A 177 12.65 7.03 -11.95
C ILE A 177 12.93 5.66 -12.55
N PRO A 178 13.31 4.67 -11.78
CA PRO A 178 13.43 3.32 -12.30
C PRO A 178 12.03 2.78 -12.59
N ASN A 179 11.90 2.18 -13.72
CA ASN A 179 10.68 1.49 -14.13
C ASN A 179 10.61 0.11 -13.50
#